data_44b63c7aa281c070b1a5db4485927e2e
#
_entry.id   44b63c7aa281c070b1a5db4485927e2e
#
_cell.length_a   1.000
_cell.length_b   1.000
_cell.length_c   1.000
_cell.angle_alpha   90.00
_cell.angle_beta   90.00
_cell.angle_gamma   90.00
#
_symmetry.space_group_name_H-M   'P 1'
#
loop_
_entity.id
_entity.type
_entity.pdbx_description
1 polymer ?
#
loop_
_entity_poly.entity_id
_entity_poly.type
_entity_poly.pdbx_seq_one_letter_code
_entity_poly.pdbx_strand_id
1 'polypeptide(L)'
;MNGEPVLVLLVEDNVDHAELVIRTLSEHRVTNRIQHLMDGQMALDYLFRQGAYADPQSSPRPHLVLLDLRLPCVDGLEVLKAIKESEALRQVPVVVLTTSEAERDVARAYQYHANSYLVKPVGYEDFGELMNDLGFYWLSWNTHPHL
;
A
#
# COMPACT_ATOMS: atom_id res chain seq x y z
N MET A 1 14.82 12.55 -7.72
CA MET A 1 14.52 11.22 -8.27
C MET A 1 15.28 11.05 -9.56
N ASN A 2 15.91 9.93 -9.72
CA ASN A 2 16.85 9.66 -10.83
C ASN A 2 16.15 9.07 -12.05
N GLY A 3 14.87 9.35 -12.25
CA GLY A 3 14.11 8.77 -13.34
C GLY A 3 13.64 7.34 -13.11
N GLU A 4 14.04 6.71 -12.01
CA GLU A 4 13.51 5.40 -11.65
C GLU A 4 12.07 5.52 -11.16
N PRO A 5 11.18 4.59 -11.57
CA PRO A 5 9.80 4.65 -11.11
C PRO A 5 9.68 4.35 -9.62
N VAL A 6 8.76 5.03 -8.97
CA VAL A 6 8.34 4.69 -7.61
C VAL A 6 7.40 3.50 -7.72
N LEU A 7 7.71 2.42 -7.01
CA LEU A 7 6.86 1.23 -6.99
C LEU A 7 5.91 1.29 -5.79
N VAL A 8 4.63 1.25 -6.08
CA VAL A 8 3.57 1.20 -5.08
C VAL A 8 2.98 -0.19 -5.08
N LEU A 9 2.98 -0.85 -3.93
CA LEU A 9 2.28 -2.12 -3.75
C LEU A 9 0.88 -1.79 -3.22
N LEU A 10 -0.13 -2.11 -4.00
CA LEU A 10 -1.53 -1.90 -3.62
C LEU A 10 -2.16 -3.24 -3.26
N VAL A 11 -2.56 -3.40 -2.00
CA VAL A 11 -3.24 -4.61 -1.53
C VAL A 11 -4.70 -4.27 -1.28
N GLU A 12 -5.56 -4.65 -2.21
CA GLU A 12 -6.96 -4.26 -2.24
C GLU A 12 -7.79 -5.32 -2.96
N ASP A 13 -8.80 -5.88 -2.29
CA ASP A 13 -9.65 -6.89 -2.90
C ASP A 13 -10.85 -6.31 -3.65
N ASN A 14 -11.22 -5.05 -3.40
CA ASN A 14 -12.30 -4.39 -4.13
C ASN A 14 -11.76 -3.84 -5.45
N VAL A 15 -12.21 -4.44 -6.55
CA VAL A 15 -11.71 -4.10 -7.90
C VAL A 15 -11.97 -2.64 -8.25
N ASP A 16 -13.14 -2.10 -7.89
CA ASP A 16 -13.50 -0.72 -8.21
C ASP A 16 -12.61 0.27 -7.45
N HIS A 17 -12.35 -0.01 -6.19
CA HIS A 17 -11.43 0.82 -5.40
C HIS A 17 -10.01 0.75 -5.95
N ALA A 18 -9.55 -0.44 -6.28
CA ALA A 18 -8.21 -0.63 -6.84
C ALA A 18 -8.06 0.13 -8.15
N GLU A 19 -9.05 0.05 -9.03
CA GLU A 19 -9.03 0.73 -10.32
C GLU A 19 -8.94 2.24 -10.15
N LEU A 20 -9.70 2.79 -9.20
CA LEU A 20 -9.66 4.22 -8.92
C LEU A 20 -8.28 4.66 -8.41
N VAL A 21 -7.69 3.90 -7.49
CA VAL A 21 -6.35 4.18 -6.97
C VAL A 21 -5.33 4.16 -8.11
N ILE A 22 -5.35 3.10 -8.92
CA ILE A 22 -4.40 2.93 -10.02
C ILE A 22 -4.53 4.09 -11.01
N ARG A 23 -5.74 4.41 -11.42
CA ARG A 23 -5.99 5.48 -12.40
C ARG A 23 -5.51 6.82 -11.86
N THR A 24 -5.85 7.15 -10.62
CA THR A 24 -5.50 8.44 -10.03
C THR A 24 -3.99 8.58 -9.86
N LEU A 25 -3.32 7.55 -9.34
CA LEU A 25 -1.86 7.60 -9.14
C LEU A 25 -1.10 7.61 -10.46
N SER A 26 -1.64 6.97 -11.50
CA SER A 26 -1.01 6.96 -12.82
C SER A 26 -1.00 8.33 -13.51
N GLU A 27 -1.87 9.23 -13.08
CA GLU A 27 -1.94 10.60 -13.63
C GLU A 27 -0.87 11.53 -13.07
N HIS A 28 -0.12 11.10 -12.06
CA HIS A 28 0.92 11.94 -11.47
C HIS A 28 2.14 12.02 -12.38
N ARG A 29 2.84 13.17 -12.32
CA ARG A 29 4.03 13.45 -13.15
C ARG A 29 5.21 12.55 -12.83
N VAL A 30 5.33 12.12 -11.57
CA VAL A 30 6.40 11.22 -11.17
C VAL A 30 6.11 9.85 -11.76
N THR A 31 7.06 9.28 -12.46
CA THR A 31 6.92 7.93 -12.99
C THR A 31 6.71 6.95 -11.87
N ASN A 32 5.63 6.21 -11.93
CA ASN A 32 5.31 5.23 -10.91
C ASN A 32 4.79 3.94 -11.54
N ARG A 33 4.98 2.85 -10.79
CA ARG A 33 4.45 1.54 -11.14
C ARG A 33 3.61 1.07 -9.97
N ILE A 34 2.51 0.41 -10.28
CA ILE A 34 1.62 -0.11 -9.24
C ILE A 34 1.51 -1.61 -9.43
N GLN A 35 1.91 -2.35 -8.41
CA GLN A 35 1.68 -3.78 -8.34
C GLN A 35 0.43 -3.99 -7.49
N HIS A 36 -0.62 -4.52 -8.10
CA HIS A 36 -1.89 -4.75 -7.43
C HIS A 36 -2.02 -6.22 -7.02
N LEU A 37 -2.30 -6.46 -5.75
CA LEU A 37 -2.54 -7.78 -5.20
C LEU A 37 -3.92 -7.79 -4.53
N MET A 38 -4.63 -8.91 -4.63
CA MET A 38 -6.03 -9.02 -4.26
C MET A 38 -6.29 -9.51 -2.85
N ASP A 39 -5.28 -10.10 -2.18
CA ASP A 39 -5.48 -10.64 -0.84
C ASP A 39 -4.19 -10.57 0.00
N GLY A 40 -4.35 -10.83 1.30
CA GLY A 40 -3.23 -10.72 2.23
C GLY A 40 -2.17 -11.79 2.05
N GLN A 41 -2.54 -13.00 1.62
CA GLN A 41 -1.57 -14.05 1.38
C GLN A 41 -0.69 -13.72 0.18
N MET A 42 -1.27 -13.21 -0.89
CA MET A 42 -0.50 -12.75 -2.05
C MET A 42 0.47 -11.65 -1.65
N ALA A 43 0.04 -10.73 -0.77
CA ALA A 43 0.91 -9.67 -0.28
C ALA A 43 2.11 -10.23 0.49
N LEU A 44 1.89 -11.19 1.37
CA LEU A 44 2.98 -11.84 2.10
C LEU A 44 3.92 -12.60 1.17
N ASP A 45 3.36 -13.33 0.21
CA ASP A 45 4.17 -14.07 -0.78
C ASP A 45 5.06 -13.11 -1.58
N TYR A 46 4.50 -11.98 -2.00
CA TYR A 46 5.26 -10.96 -2.74
C TYR A 46 6.38 -10.36 -1.88
N LEU A 47 6.02 -9.90 -0.67
CA LEU A 47 6.94 -9.19 0.20
C LEU A 47 8.06 -10.07 0.74
N PHE A 48 7.74 -11.33 1.05
CA PHE A 48 8.71 -12.30 1.57
C PHE A 48 9.29 -13.20 0.49
N ARG A 49 8.96 -12.93 -0.78
CA ARG A 49 9.50 -13.63 -1.94
C ARG A 49 9.31 -15.14 -1.86
N GLN A 50 8.04 -15.52 -1.71
CA GLN A 50 7.62 -16.90 -1.59
C GLN A 50 6.72 -17.28 -2.77
N GLY A 51 6.58 -18.58 -3.05
CA GLY A 51 5.67 -19.09 -4.07
C GLY A 51 5.90 -18.47 -5.43
N ALA A 52 4.86 -17.89 -6.01
CA ALA A 52 4.91 -17.26 -7.34
C ALA A 52 5.87 -16.06 -7.39
N TYR A 53 6.23 -15.49 -6.25
CA TYR A 53 7.08 -14.31 -6.16
C TYR A 53 8.47 -14.62 -5.60
N ALA A 54 8.91 -15.86 -5.68
CA ALA A 54 10.21 -16.27 -5.16
C ALA A 54 11.38 -15.60 -5.89
N ASP A 55 11.22 -15.29 -7.18
CA ASP A 55 12.25 -14.59 -7.94
C ASP A 55 12.24 -13.10 -7.57
N PRO A 56 13.38 -12.54 -7.09
CA PRO A 56 13.46 -11.12 -6.77
C PRO A 56 13.14 -10.20 -7.94
N GLN A 57 13.33 -10.63 -9.17
CA GLN A 57 13.00 -9.83 -10.35
C GLN A 57 11.49 -9.69 -10.55
N SER A 58 10.72 -10.68 -10.11
CA SER A 58 9.25 -10.62 -10.17
C SER A 58 8.63 -9.97 -8.94
N SER A 59 9.43 -9.65 -7.93
CA SER A 59 8.98 -9.07 -6.67
C SER A 59 9.93 -7.98 -6.18
N PRO A 60 10.14 -6.91 -6.97
CA PRO A 60 10.99 -5.81 -6.51
C PRO A 60 10.40 -5.15 -5.26
N ARG A 61 11.26 -4.63 -4.40
CA ARG A 61 10.83 -3.99 -3.15
C ARG A 61 10.00 -2.74 -3.44
N PRO A 62 8.81 -2.60 -2.85
CA PRO A 62 8.02 -1.40 -3.04
C PRO A 62 8.59 -0.23 -2.24
N HIS A 63 8.34 0.97 -2.74
CA HIS A 63 8.67 2.22 -2.03
C HIS A 63 7.53 2.63 -1.10
N LEU A 64 6.33 2.12 -1.33
CA LEU A 64 5.14 2.43 -0.55
C LEU A 64 4.18 1.25 -0.64
N VAL A 65 3.57 0.90 0.48
CA VAL A 65 2.48 -0.10 0.53
C VAL A 65 1.19 0.64 0.88
N LEU A 66 0.18 0.51 0.01
CA LEU A 66 -1.19 0.92 0.31
C LEU A 66 -1.96 -0.34 0.67
N LEU A 67 -2.48 -0.40 1.87
CA LEU A 67 -2.97 -1.64 2.45
C LEU A 67 -4.38 -1.47 3.01
N ASP A 68 -5.33 -2.23 2.47
CA ASP A 68 -6.64 -2.36 3.10
C ASP A 68 -6.54 -3.34 4.28
N LEU A 69 -7.35 -3.12 5.31
CA LEU A 69 -7.38 -3.99 6.49
C LEU A 69 -8.28 -5.21 6.29
N ARG A 70 -9.38 -5.07 5.57
CA ARG A 70 -10.35 -6.17 5.42
C ARG A 70 -10.06 -6.96 4.14
N LEU A 71 -9.08 -7.84 4.23
CA LEU A 71 -8.63 -8.64 3.10
C LEU A 71 -9.00 -10.10 3.28
N PRO A 72 -9.24 -10.82 2.17
CA PRO A 72 -9.39 -12.27 2.22
C PRO A 72 -8.07 -12.97 2.57
N CYS A 73 -8.14 -14.18 3.03
CA CYS A 73 -7.06 -15.10 3.36
C CYS A 73 -6.26 -14.67 4.59
N VAL A 74 -5.54 -13.57 4.50
CA VAL A 74 -4.81 -12.98 5.63
C VAL A 74 -5.25 -11.54 5.79
N ASP A 75 -5.68 -11.20 7.00
CA ASP A 75 -6.16 -9.84 7.31
C ASP A 75 -5.03 -8.81 7.15
N GLY A 76 -5.40 -7.59 6.77
CA GLY A 76 -4.44 -6.51 6.55
C GLY A 76 -3.62 -6.16 7.79
N LEU A 77 -4.19 -6.23 8.99
CA LEU A 77 -3.43 -6.00 10.22
C LEU A 77 -2.31 -7.03 10.39
N GLU A 78 -2.56 -8.29 10.02
CA GLU A 78 -1.52 -9.32 10.06
C GLU A 78 -0.42 -9.06 9.03
N VAL A 79 -0.79 -8.55 7.85
CA VAL A 79 0.19 -8.17 6.83
C VAL A 79 1.06 -7.02 7.35
N LEU A 80 0.43 -5.99 7.92
CA LEU A 80 1.14 -4.85 8.51
C LEU A 80 2.12 -5.30 9.59
N LYS A 81 1.65 -6.15 10.51
CA LYS A 81 2.49 -6.68 11.58
C LYS A 81 3.69 -7.43 11.02
N ALA A 82 3.47 -8.29 10.04
CA ALA A 82 4.54 -9.07 9.42
C ALA A 82 5.60 -8.16 8.77
N ILE A 83 5.17 -7.11 8.08
CA ILE A 83 6.09 -6.13 7.48
C ILE A 83 6.94 -5.46 8.56
N LYS A 84 6.31 -4.97 9.61
CA LYS A 84 6.99 -4.16 10.63
C LYS A 84 7.85 -4.98 11.59
N GLU A 85 7.62 -6.27 11.69
CA GLU A 85 8.47 -7.19 12.44
C GLU A 85 9.67 -7.71 11.64
N SER A 86 9.69 -7.48 10.33
CA SER A 86 10.77 -7.92 9.45
C SER A 86 11.88 -6.88 9.37
N GLU A 87 13.12 -7.26 9.64
CA GLU A 87 14.26 -6.36 9.48
C GLU A 87 14.40 -5.86 8.04
N ALA A 88 14.10 -6.71 7.07
CA ALA A 88 14.22 -6.36 5.65
C ALA A 88 13.12 -5.40 5.18
N LEU A 89 11.96 -5.41 5.82
CA LEU A 89 10.77 -4.71 5.33
C LEU A 89 10.28 -3.58 6.22
N ARG A 90 10.71 -3.53 7.48
CA ARG A 90 10.12 -2.59 8.45
C ARG A 90 10.26 -1.12 8.09
N GLN A 91 11.21 -0.77 7.24
CA GLN A 91 11.39 0.62 6.80
C GLN A 91 10.50 0.99 5.60
N VAL A 92 9.85 0.02 4.97
CA VAL A 92 8.92 0.31 3.90
C VAL A 92 7.71 1.04 4.48
N PRO A 93 7.39 2.24 4.01
CA PRO A 93 6.22 2.96 4.50
C PRO A 93 4.94 2.21 4.17
N VAL A 94 4.04 2.10 5.15
CA VAL A 94 2.73 1.48 4.97
C VAL A 94 1.65 2.49 5.32
N VAL A 95 0.80 2.79 4.34
CA VAL A 95 -0.38 3.62 4.53
C VAL A 95 -1.59 2.70 4.50
N VAL A 96 -2.33 2.65 5.60
CA VAL A 96 -3.59 1.90 5.66
C VAL A 96 -4.66 2.72 4.97
N LEU A 97 -5.38 2.10 4.05
CA LEU A 97 -6.46 2.73 3.29
C LEU A 97 -7.66 1.80 3.33
N THR A 98 -8.64 2.11 4.17
CA THR A 98 -9.73 1.19 4.49
C THR A 98 -11.04 1.92 4.76
N THR A 99 -12.16 1.21 4.66
CA THR A 99 -13.47 1.75 5.06
C THR A 99 -13.69 1.70 6.57
N SER A 100 -12.83 0.99 7.32
CA SER A 100 -13.01 0.85 8.76
C SER A 100 -12.63 2.10 9.52
N GLU A 101 -13.56 2.64 10.31
CA GLU A 101 -13.32 3.75 11.24
C GLU A 101 -13.23 3.25 12.69
N ALA A 102 -13.29 1.94 12.90
CA ALA A 102 -13.30 1.39 14.24
C ALA A 102 -12.05 1.82 15.01
N GLU A 103 -12.26 2.41 16.18
CA GLU A 103 -11.18 2.94 17.02
C GLU A 103 -10.12 1.89 17.32
N ARG A 104 -10.53 0.64 17.54
CA ARG A 104 -9.62 -0.45 17.80
C ARG A 104 -8.72 -0.78 16.60
N ASP A 105 -9.26 -0.64 15.37
CA ASP A 105 -8.47 -0.89 14.16
C ASP A 105 -7.43 0.20 13.96
N VAL A 106 -7.82 1.46 14.19
CA VAL A 106 -6.89 2.60 14.15
C VAL A 106 -5.78 2.40 15.18
N ALA A 107 -6.17 2.08 16.42
CA ALA A 107 -5.21 1.89 17.50
C ALA A 107 -4.23 0.76 17.19
N ARG A 108 -4.72 -0.38 16.68
CA ARG A 108 -3.88 -1.51 16.32
C ARG A 108 -2.94 -1.19 15.17
N ALA A 109 -3.44 -0.47 14.15
CA ALA A 109 -2.59 -0.10 13.02
C ALA A 109 -1.40 0.75 13.47
N TYR A 110 -1.63 1.74 14.35
CA TYR A 110 -0.54 2.55 14.87
C TYR A 110 0.33 1.78 15.85
N GLN A 111 -0.24 0.86 16.61
CA GLN A 111 0.52 -0.03 17.47
C GLN A 111 1.51 -0.88 16.66
N TYR A 112 1.11 -1.29 15.46
CA TYR A 112 1.97 -2.03 14.53
C TYR A 112 2.74 -1.11 13.59
N HIS A 113 2.85 0.19 13.93
CA HIS A 113 3.72 1.15 13.26
C HIS A 113 3.30 1.50 11.83
N ALA A 114 2.01 1.54 11.54
CA ALA A 114 1.52 2.12 10.29
C ALA A 114 1.98 3.57 10.19
N ASN A 115 2.35 4.00 9.00
CA ASN A 115 2.78 5.38 8.77
C ASN A 115 1.60 6.34 8.72
N SER A 116 0.47 5.89 8.19
CA SER A 116 -0.76 6.66 8.15
C SER A 116 -1.96 5.73 8.10
N TYR A 117 -3.10 6.22 8.55
CA TYR A 117 -4.37 5.51 8.51
C TYR A 117 -5.39 6.42 7.85
N LEU A 118 -5.86 6.05 6.68
CA LEU A 118 -6.80 6.82 5.91
C LEU A 118 -8.11 6.05 5.76
N VAL A 119 -9.22 6.71 6.09
CA VAL A 119 -10.54 6.13 5.90
C VAL A 119 -11.04 6.49 4.51
N LYS A 120 -11.44 5.47 3.74
CA LYS A 120 -11.99 5.68 2.41
C LYS A 120 -13.31 6.44 2.51
N PRO A 121 -13.44 7.57 1.80
CA PRO A 121 -14.73 8.27 1.74
C PRO A 121 -15.79 7.42 1.05
N VAL A 122 -17.06 7.65 1.40
CA VAL A 122 -18.18 6.94 0.79
C VAL A 122 -18.38 7.36 -0.67
N GLY A 123 -18.21 8.65 -0.97
CA GLY A 123 -18.39 9.16 -2.32
C GLY A 123 -17.19 8.87 -3.22
N TYR A 124 -17.48 8.47 -4.45
CA TYR A 124 -16.45 8.12 -5.43
C TYR A 124 -15.55 9.33 -5.77
N GLU A 125 -16.16 10.52 -5.87
CA GLU A 125 -15.43 11.75 -6.15
C GLU A 125 -14.49 12.12 -5.01
N ASP A 126 -14.96 12.03 -3.77
CA ASP A 126 -14.14 12.31 -2.59
C ASP A 126 -12.99 11.32 -2.45
N PHE A 127 -13.23 10.06 -2.80
CA PHE A 127 -12.18 9.05 -2.81
C PHE A 127 -11.10 9.42 -3.83
N GLY A 128 -11.51 9.85 -5.02
CA GLY A 128 -10.59 10.30 -6.06
C GLY A 128 -9.73 11.47 -5.60
N GLU A 129 -10.33 12.44 -4.92
CA GLU A 129 -9.60 13.58 -4.36
C GLU A 129 -8.59 13.14 -3.30
N LEU A 130 -8.99 12.23 -2.41
CA LEU A 130 -8.08 11.67 -1.40
C LEU A 130 -6.88 11.01 -2.05
N MET A 131 -7.11 10.21 -3.08
CA MET A 131 -6.03 9.52 -3.80
C MET A 131 -5.12 10.50 -4.53
N ASN A 132 -5.68 11.56 -5.10
CA ASN A 132 -4.89 12.59 -5.75
C ASN A 132 -3.97 13.30 -4.73
N ASP A 133 -4.50 13.66 -3.57
CA ASP A 133 -3.72 14.31 -2.52
C ASP A 133 -2.62 13.38 -1.99
N LEU A 134 -2.95 12.12 -1.76
CA LEU A 134 -2.00 11.11 -1.32
C LEU A 134 -0.87 10.93 -2.33
N GLY A 135 -1.24 10.80 -3.61
CA GLY A 135 -0.26 10.67 -4.69
C GLY A 135 0.64 11.88 -4.81
N PHE A 136 0.06 13.06 -4.69
CA PHE A 136 0.83 14.31 -4.73
C PHE A 136 1.86 14.34 -3.61
N TYR A 137 1.46 14.02 -2.39
CA TYR A 137 2.37 13.99 -1.23
C TYR A 137 3.46 12.93 -1.41
N TRP A 138 3.06 11.67 -1.65
CA TRP A 138 3.99 10.53 -1.64
C TRP A 138 4.85 10.45 -2.90
N LEU A 139 4.31 10.80 -4.05
CA LEU A 139 5.04 10.67 -5.32
C LEU A 139 5.81 11.92 -5.67
N SER A 140 5.31 13.11 -5.31
CA SER A 140 5.92 14.38 -5.75
C SER A 140 6.73 15.08 -4.67
N TRP A 141 6.27 15.04 -3.41
CA TRP A 141 6.88 15.80 -2.33
C TRP A 141 7.69 14.99 -1.35
N ASN A 142 7.30 13.75 -1.09
CA ASN A 142 7.96 12.94 -0.08
C ASN A 142 9.34 12.46 -0.53
N THR A 143 10.29 12.42 0.40
CA THR A 143 11.58 11.80 0.18
C THR A 143 11.49 10.34 0.57
N HIS A 144 11.72 9.45 -0.38
CA HIS A 144 11.58 8.01 -0.16
C HIS A 144 12.85 7.43 0.44
N PRO A 145 12.73 6.45 1.35
CA PRO A 145 13.90 5.75 1.84
C PRO A 145 14.56 4.94 0.73
N HIS A 146 15.86 4.79 0.81
CA HIS A 146 16.61 3.89 -0.08
C HIS A 146 16.53 2.48 0.45
N LEU A 147 15.89 1.62 -0.32
CA LEU A 147 15.60 0.24 0.09
C LEU A 147 16.39 -0.78 -0.71
#